data_a7857cd9bb09d840679c649f92e75ddc
#
_entry.id   a7857cd9bb09d840679c649f92e75ddc
#
_cell.length_a   1.000
_cell.length_b   1.000
_cell.length_c   1.000
_cell.angle_alpha   90.00
_cell.angle_beta   90.00
_cell.angle_gamma   90.00
#
_symmetry.space_group_name_H-M   'P 1'
#
loop_
_entity.id
_entity.type
_entity.pdbx_description
1 polymer ?
#
loop_
_entity_poly.entity_id
_entity_poly.type
_entity_poly.pdbx_seq_one_letter_code
_entity_poly.pdbx_strand_id
1 'polypeptide(L)'
;ASLHRARDPENQLGFGLASHAGDALGSVKDFPFLDAPKLSAVREAELSLREIGALRQDGKLTTLGRRLSRLPVDPRLGRLILEGIQRDALREMLTLAAVLSLPDPRERSVEKRDEADAARRKWRRSSSDFLSLLALYEDWKQVKEEGPRGDVRRFCKEHHLHPLRMQEWTDLRRQLEQMATQALKATPNIVPATSESIHRCLLTAFLGNIGRLDKRGEYRGIRDAKFAIFPDSGLFKKDPKWIVAAEIVETSRRWGRLCAKVQPSWIEEAAAD
;
A
#
# COMPACT_ATOMS: atom_id res chain seq x y z
N ALA A 1 16.40 7.70 14.32
CA ALA A 1 16.73 7.98 12.93
C ALA A 1 15.44 7.83 12.13
N SER A 2 14.88 8.97 11.77
CA SER A 2 13.73 9.08 10.87
C SER A 2 14.18 8.54 9.51
N LEU A 3 13.80 7.31 9.17
CA LEU A 3 13.95 6.81 7.81
C LEU A 3 12.99 7.61 6.93
N HIS A 4 13.49 8.70 6.34
CA HIS A 4 12.88 9.31 5.17
C HIS A 4 12.66 8.15 4.18
N ARG A 5 11.40 7.86 3.83
CA ARG A 5 11.07 7.28 2.54
C ARG A 5 11.52 8.32 1.50
N ALA A 6 12.78 8.25 1.09
CA ALA A 6 13.13 8.74 -0.23
C ALA A 6 12.15 8.06 -1.16
N ARG A 7 11.52 8.84 -2.06
CA ARG A 7 10.70 8.30 -3.15
C ARG A 7 11.53 7.21 -3.79
N ASP A 8 11.08 5.97 -3.63
CA ASP A 8 11.83 4.80 -4.05
C ASP A 8 12.05 4.93 -5.57
N PRO A 9 13.29 5.05 -6.07
CA PRO A 9 13.55 5.23 -7.50
C PRO A 9 12.90 4.10 -8.34
N GLU A 10 12.71 2.92 -7.73
CA GLU A 10 12.07 1.76 -8.36
C GLU A 10 10.58 1.99 -8.64
N ASN A 11 9.87 2.66 -7.74
CA ASN A 11 8.46 3.01 -7.93
C ASN A 11 8.25 4.07 -9.00
N GLN A 12 9.17 5.02 -9.13
CA GLN A 12 9.13 6.01 -10.22
C GLN A 12 9.42 5.38 -11.58
N LEU A 13 10.31 4.38 -11.63
CA LEU A 13 10.60 3.62 -12.85
C LEU A 13 9.41 2.77 -13.30
N GLY A 14 8.68 2.13 -12.37
CA GLY A 14 7.48 1.36 -12.69
C GLY A 14 6.40 2.21 -13.34
N PHE A 15 6.18 3.44 -12.85
CA PHE A 15 5.25 4.40 -13.45
C PHE A 15 5.74 4.87 -14.84
N GLY A 16 7.02 5.24 -14.96
CA GLY A 16 7.64 5.64 -16.24
C GLY A 16 7.56 4.54 -17.30
N LEU A 17 7.85 3.29 -16.92
CA LEU A 17 7.75 2.12 -17.78
C LEU A 17 6.31 1.86 -18.26
N ALA A 18 5.34 1.94 -17.38
CA ALA A 18 3.93 1.74 -17.73
C ALA A 18 3.41 2.84 -18.67
N SER A 19 3.79 4.11 -18.44
CA SER A 19 3.42 5.23 -19.29
C SER A 19 4.05 5.11 -20.68
N HIS A 20 5.34 4.80 -20.78
CA HIS A 20 6.04 4.67 -22.07
C HIS A 20 5.55 3.48 -22.91
N ALA A 21 5.25 2.35 -22.29
CA ALA A 21 4.68 1.20 -23.00
C ALA A 21 3.25 1.48 -23.51
N GLY A 22 2.53 2.44 -22.89
CA GLY A 22 1.19 2.89 -23.33
C GLY A 22 1.22 3.76 -24.61
N ASP A 23 2.28 4.54 -24.78
CA ASP A 23 2.40 5.53 -25.85
C ASP A 23 3.14 5.02 -27.12
N ALA A 24 3.42 3.73 -27.21
CA ALA A 24 4.16 3.10 -28.33
C ALA A 24 5.58 3.70 -28.58
N LEU A 25 6.22 4.27 -27.55
CA LEU A 25 7.51 4.95 -27.64
C LEU A 25 8.73 4.00 -27.71
N GLY A 26 8.52 2.72 -28.01
CA GLY A 26 9.60 1.75 -28.17
C GLY A 26 10.06 1.09 -26.88
N SER A 27 11.22 0.44 -26.89
CA SER A 27 11.80 -0.20 -25.71
C SER A 27 12.32 0.86 -24.74
N VAL A 28 12.10 0.67 -23.43
CA VAL A 28 12.70 1.52 -22.37
C VAL A 28 14.22 1.63 -22.49
N LYS A 29 14.86 0.63 -23.12
CA LYS A 29 16.30 0.62 -23.35
C LYS A 29 16.75 1.66 -24.42
N ASP A 30 15.85 2.07 -25.29
CA ASP A 30 16.10 2.99 -26.38
C ASP A 30 15.67 4.42 -26.05
N PHE A 31 15.11 4.65 -24.87
CA PHE A 31 14.66 5.97 -24.45
C PHE A 31 15.86 6.83 -23.99
N PRO A 32 16.02 8.06 -24.49
CA PRO A 32 17.10 8.96 -24.11
C PRO A 32 16.86 9.56 -22.72
N PHE A 33 17.13 8.78 -21.66
CA PHE A 33 17.12 9.30 -20.29
C PHE A 33 18.27 10.27 -20.07
N LEU A 34 18.04 11.35 -19.34
CA LEU A 34 19.10 12.26 -18.88
C LEU A 34 20.10 11.49 -17.98
N ASP A 35 19.57 10.62 -17.09
CA ASP A 35 20.32 9.65 -16.31
C ASP A 35 19.70 8.26 -16.54
N ALA A 36 20.41 7.39 -17.26
CA ALA A 36 19.92 6.06 -17.58
C ALA A 36 19.76 5.21 -16.29
N PRO A 37 18.56 4.64 -16.04
CA PRO A 37 18.35 3.80 -14.87
C PRO A 37 19.23 2.56 -14.93
N LYS A 38 19.67 2.06 -13.78
CA LYS A 38 20.43 0.81 -13.70
C LYS A 38 19.59 -0.33 -14.28
N LEU A 39 20.21 -1.20 -15.09
CA LEU A 39 19.54 -2.36 -15.70
C LEU A 39 18.87 -3.29 -14.67
N SER A 40 19.43 -3.38 -13.44
CA SER A 40 18.81 -4.12 -12.33
C SER A 40 17.46 -3.52 -11.93
N ALA A 41 17.39 -2.19 -11.78
CA ALA A 41 16.17 -1.49 -11.42
C ALA A 41 15.07 -1.60 -12.51
N VAL A 42 15.47 -1.55 -13.78
CA VAL A 42 14.53 -1.79 -14.90
C VAL A 42 13.95 -3.21 -14.83
N ARG A 43 14.80 -4.23 -14.60
CA ARG A 43 14.36 -5.62 -14.47
C ARG A 43 13.42 -5.83 -13.29
N GLU A 44 13.71 -5.23 -12.14
CA GLU A 44 12.86 -5.30 -10.94
C GLU A 44 11.50 -4.63 -11.17
N ALA A 45 11.48 -3.47 -11.84
CA ALA A 45 10.25 -2.80 -12.23
C ALA A 45 9.42 -3.64 -13.22
N GLU A 46 10.05 -4.26 -14.23
CA GLU A 46 9.36 -5.19 -15.15
C GLU A 46 8.79 -6.41 -14.43
N LEU A 47 9.54 -7.01 -13.50
CA LEU A 47 9.05 -8.12 -12.67
C LEU A 47 7.85 -7.71 -11.82
N SER A 48 7.91 -6.54 -11.18
CA SER A 48 6.80 -5.99 -10.41
C SER A 48 5.55 -5.77 -11.26
N LEU A 49 5.70 -5.23 -12.49
CA LEU A 49 4.59 -5.05 -13.43
C LEU A 49 3.99 -6.37 -13.90
N ARG A 50 4.80 -7.42 -14.06
CA ARG A 50 4.32 -8.78 -14.37
C ARG A 50 3.60 -9.42 -13.19
N GLU A 51 4.12 -9.26 -11.97
CA GLU A 51 3.49 -9.77 -10.75
C GLU A 51 2.06 -9.24 -10.54
N ILE A 52 1.82 -7.98 -10.89
CA ILE A 52 0.49 -7.37 -10.79
C ILE A 52 -0.37 -7.55 -12.06
N GLY A 53 0.09 -8.35 -13.02
CA GLY A 53 -0.63 -8.60 -14.27
C GLY A 53 -0.66 -7.42 -15.27
N ALA A 54 0.18 -6.39 -15.07
CA ALA A 54 0.22 -5.22 -15.96
C ALA A 54 1.02 -5.45 -17.22
N LEU A 55 2.03 -6.34 -17.20
CA LEU A 55 2.94 -6.63 -18.30
C LEU A 55 2.89 -8.11 -18.67
N ARG A 56 2.78 -8.40 -19.97
CA ARG A 56 2.83 -9.75 -20.52
C ARG A 56 4.27 -10.26 -20.60
N GLN A 57 4.43 -11.58 -20.86
CA GLN A 57 5.73 -12.22 -21.07
C GLN A 57 6.50 -11.61 -22.26
N ASP A 58 5.76 -11.19 -23.30
CA ASP A 58 6.31 -10.54 -24.51
C ASP A 58 6.69 -9.06 -24.31
N GLY A 59 6.59 -8.54 -23.06
CA GLY A 59 6.90 -7.15 -22.73
C GLY A 59 5.81 -6.13 -23.07
N LYS A 60 4.64 -6.57 -23.57
CA LYS A 60 3.54 -5.67 -23.91
C LYS A 60 2.59 -5.48 -22.73
N LEU A 61 1.99 -4.29 -22.64
CA LEU A 61 0.96 -4.02 -21.64
C LEU A 61 -0.29 -4.87 -21.88
N THR A 62 -0.82 -5.39 -20.77
CA THR A 62 -2.16 -6.00 -20.73
C THR A 62 -3.24 -4.92 -20.81
N THR A 63 -4.51 -5.32 -20.87
CA THR A 63 -5.63 -4.38 -20.72
C THR A 63 -5.59 -3.69 -19.34
N LEU A 64 -5.21 -4.43 -18.29
CA LEU A 64 -4.98 -3.90 -16.96
C LEU A 64 -3.82 -2.88 -16.96
N GLY A 65 -2.67 -3.22 -17.58
CA GLY A 65 -1.52 -2.32 -17.69
C GLY A 65 -1.86 -0.99 -18.36
N ARG A 66 -2.68 -1.01 -19.43
CA ARG A 66 -3.17 0.22 -20.09
C ARG A 66 -4.11 1.05 -19.19
N ARG A 67 -4.87 0.43 -18.31
CA ARG A 67 -5.68 1.16 -17.31
C ARG A 67 -4.78 1.77 -16.23
N LEU A 68 -3.79 1.03 -15.77
CA LEU A 68 -2.82 1.48 -14.77
C LEU A 68 -1.99 2.67 -15.25
N SER A 69 -1.56 2.68 -16.53
CA SER A 69 -0.76 3.79 -17.09
C SER A 69 -1.50 5.13 -17.13
N ARG A 70 -2.82 5.14 -16.98
CA ARG A 70 -3.63 6.38 -16.86
C ARG A 70 -3.69 6.96 -15.45
N LEU A 71 -3.18 6.23 -14.45
CA LEU A 71 -3.18 6.65 -13.06
C LEU A 71 -1.76 7.11 -12.69
N PRO A 72 -1.54 8.37 -12.28
CA PRO A 72 -0.24 8.88 -11.88
C PRO A 72 0.13 8.45 -10.45
N VAL A 73 0.08 7.14 -10.20
CA VAL A 73 0.40 6.49 -8.93
C VAL A 73 1.29 5.27 -9.18
N ASP A 74 1.94 4.80 -8.14
CA ASP A 74 2.63 3.50 -8.18
C ASP A 74 1.73 2.42 -8.76
N PRO A 75 2.19 1.58 -9.72
CA PRO A 75 1.37 0.56 -10.36
C PRO A 75 0.69 -0.42 -9.40
N ARG A 76 1.32 -0.78 -8.28
CA ARG A 76 0.71 -1.63 -7.24
C ARG A 76 -0.46 -0.92 -6.57
N LEU A 77 -0.33 0.37 -6.30
CA LEU A 77 -1.42 1.18 -5.73
C LEU A 77 -2.51 1.43 -6.76
N GLY A 78 -2.16 1.59 -8.03
CA GLY A 78 -3.11 1.59 -9.14
C GLY A 78 -3.90 0.28 -9.22
N ARG A 79 -3.23 -0.88 -9.09
CA ARG A 79 -3.89 -2.20 -9.05
C ARG A 79 -4.87 -2.27 -7.88
N LEU A 80 -4.48 -1.77 -6.71
CA LEU A 80 -5.34 -1.71 -5.53
C LEU A 80 -6.63 -0.91 -5.79
N ILE A 81 -6.52 0.25 -6.45
CA ILE A 81 -7.66 1.10 -6.81
C ILE A 81 -8.58 0.38 -7.82
N LEU A 82 -8.00 -0.23 -8.86
CA LEU A 82 -8.78 -0.94 -9.89
C LEU A 82 -9.53 -2.14 -9.30
N GLU A 83 -8.92 -2.88 -8.39
CA GLU A 83 -9.55 -4.00 -7.70
C GLU A 83 -10.64 -3.53 -6.74
N GLY A 84 -10.42 -2.38 -6.08
CA GLY A 84 -11.44 -1.74 -5.25
C GLY A 84 -12.71 -1.40 -5.99
N ILE A 85 -12.63 -1.03 -7.28
CA ILE A 85 -13.80 -0.81 -8.14
C ILE A 85 -14.57 -2.12 -8.34
N GLN A 86 -13.88 -3.23 -8.57
CA GLN A 86 -14.51 -4.53 -8.87
C GLN A 86 -15.13 -5.18 -7.64
N ARG A 87 -14.63 -4.87 -6.44
CA ARG A 87 -15.05 -5.52 -5.18
C ARG A 87 -15.83 -4.59 -4.25
N ASP A 88 -16.40 -3.49 -4.78
CA ASP A 88 -17.14 -2.50 -3.99
C ASP A 88 -16.37 -2.02 -2.74
N ALA A 89 -15.07 -1.78 -2.90
CA ALA A 89 -14.15 -1.35 -1.85
C ALA A 89 -13.33 -0.09 -2.25
N LEU A 90 -13.75 0.63 -3.27
CA LEU A 90 -12.99 1.75 -3.83
C LEU A 90 -12.68 2.82 -2.78
N ARG A 91 -13.65 3.14 -1.90
CA ARG A 91 -13.48 4.13 -0.83
C ARG A 91 -12.30 3.77 0.08
N GLU A 92 -12.23 2.53 0.50
CA GLU A 92 -11.18 2.00 1.37
C GLU A 92 -9.85 1.91 0.63
N MET A 93 -9.86 1.48 -0.63
CA MET A 93 -8.65 1.37 -1.44
C MET A 93 -8.04 2.74 -1.77
N LEU A 94 -8.83 3.77 -2.04
CA LEU A 94 -8.34 5.15 -2.20
C LEU A 94 -7.69 5.66 -0.92
N THR A 95 -8.28 5.35 0.23
CA THR A 95 -7.74 5.74 1.54
C THR A 95 -6.40 5.05 1.81
N LEU A 96 -6.30 3.74 1.55
CA LEU A 96 -5.06 2.98 1.73
C LEU A 96 -3.99 3.36 0.70
N ALA A 97 -4.35 3.51 -0.58
CA ALA A 97 -3.41 3.94 -1.61
C ALA A 97 -2.77 5.29 -1.27
N ALA A 98 -3.55 6.24 -0.76
CA ALA A 98 -3.04 7.54 -0.35
C ALA A 98 -2.02 7.43 0.79
N VAL A 99 -2.32 6.71 1.88
CA VAL A 99 -1.39 6.60 3.02
C VAL A 99 -0.15 5.77 2.68
N LEU A 100 -0.28 4.76 1.82
CA LEU A 100 0.85 3.95 1.36
C LEU A 100 1.80 4.71 0.42
N SER A 101 1.33 5.82 -0.20
CA SER A 101 2.15 6.71 -1.03
C SER A 101 2.93 7.75 -0.21
N LEU A 102 2.64 7.90 1.07
CA LEU A 102 3.17 8.96 1.93
C LEU A 102 4.02 8.40 3.08
N PRO A 103 4.87 9.23 3.70
CA PRO A 103 5.47 8.87 4.98
C PRO A 103 4.40 8.59 6.02
N ASP A 104 4.61 7.55 6.84
CA ASP A 104 3.67 7.15 7.89
C ASP A 104 3.29 8.37 8.78
N PRO A 105 2.00 8.69 8.92
CA PRO A 105 1.57 9.80 9.74
C PRO A 105 1.71 9.55 11.24
N ARG A 106 1.93 8.32 11.67
CA ARG A 106 2.07 7.93 13.06
C ARG A 106 3.48 8.23 13.55
N GLU A 107 3.60 9.16 14.51
CA GLU A 107 4.88 9.48 15.13
C GLU A 107 5.22 8.42 16.18
N ARG A 108 6.50 8.05 16.22
CA ARG A 108 6.99 7.01 17.12
C ARG A 108 8.43 7.30 17.52
N SER A 109 8.61 8.25 18.43
CA SER A 109 9.91 8.41 19.08
C SER A 109 10.18 7.24 20.01
N VAL A 110 11.46 6.88 20.16
CA VAL A 110 11.87 5.77 21.06
C VAL A 110 11.38 6.01 22.49
N GLU A 111 11.48 7.28 22.94
CA GLU A 111 11.14 7.70 24.30
C GLU A 111 9.63 7.66 24.62
N LYS A 112 8.77 7.87 23.62
CA LYS A 112 7.30 7.93 23.77
C LYS A 112 6.56 6.78 23.11
N ARG A 113 7.24 5.67 22.89
CA ARG A 113 6.69 4.53 22.16
C ARG A 113 5.45 3.96 22.82
N ASP A 114 5.54 3.67 24.12
CA ASP A 114 4.45 3.02 24.85
C ASP A 114 3.24 3.96 25.01
N GLU A 115 3.49 5.26 25.22
CA GLU A 115 2.46 6.29 25.27
C GLU A 115 1.72 6.41 23.92
N ALA A 116 2.48 6.48 22.82
CA ALA A 116 1.93 6.55 21.48
C ALA A 116 1.13 5.27 21.10
N ASP A 117 1.62 4.10 21.50
CA ASP A 117 0.91 2.83 21.28
C ASP A 117 -0.37 2.74 22.11
N ALA A 118 -0.37 3.24 23.35
CA ALA A 118 -1.55 3.31 24.21
C ALA A 118 -2.60 4.27 23.62
N ALA A 119 -2.18 5.47 23.19
CA ALA A 119 -3.06 6.49 22.60
C ALA A 119 -3.77 6.00 21.32
N ARG A 120 -3.13 5.10 20.55
CA ARG A 120 -3.65 4.56 19.30
C ARG A 120 -4.33 3.19 19.44
N ARG A 121 -4.43 2.65 20.66
CA ARG A 121 -4.99 1.31 20.92
C ARG A 121 -6.41 1.12 20.38
N LYS A 122 -7.26 2.16 20.41
CA LYS A 122 -8.64 2.12 19.92
C LYS A 122 -8.76 1.73 18.44
N TRP A 123 -7.78 2.09 17.61
CA TRP A 123 -7.75 1.75 16.18
C TRP A 123 -7.05 0.43 15.88
N ARG A 124 -6.30 -0.11 16.85
CA ARG A 124 -5.49 -1.31 16.63
C ARG A 124 -6.37 -2.52 16.35
N ARG A 125 -6.18 -3.14 15.21
CA ARG A 125 -6.82 -4.40 14.82
C ARG A 125 -5.75 -5.50 14.82
N SER A 126 -5.98 -6.55 15.60
CA SER A 126 -5.02 -7.66 15.76
C SER A 126 -4.92 -8.58 14.55
N SER A 127 -5.76 -8.39 13.55
CA SER A 127 -5.78 -9.16 12.31
C SER A 127 -5.27 -8.38 11.10
N SER A 128 -5.18 -7.03 11.17
CA SER A 128 -4.82 -6.22 10.01
C SER A 128 -4.40 -4.80 10.40
N ASP A 129 -3.18 -4.43 10.01
CA ASP A 129 -2.70 -3.05 10.14
C ASP A 129 -3.40 -2.12 9.16
N PHE A 130 -3.86 -2.63 8.01
CA PHE A 130 -4.63 -1.86 7.04
C PHE A 130 -5.99 -1.44 7.60
N LEU A 131 -6.70 -2.35 8.28
CA LEU A 131 -7.95 -2.00 8.97
C LEU A 131 -7.71 -1.02 10.12
N SER A 132 -6.54 -1.07 10.74
CA SER A 132 -6.15 -0.09 11.78
C SER A 132 -5.95 1.31 11.19
N LEU A 133 -5.35 1.41 9.99
CA LEU A 133 -5.21 2.67 9.27
C LEU A 133 -6.57 3.23 8.81
N LEU A 134 -7.46 2.38 8.32
CA LEU A 134 -8.82 2.80 7.93
C LEU A 134 -9.59 3.34 9.15
N ALA A 135 -9.52 2.65 10.29
CA ALA A 135 -10.19 3.10 11.53
C ALA A 135 -9.62 4.45 12.03
N LEU A 136 -8.30 4.65 11.94
CA LEU A 136 -7.67 5.94 12.23
C LEU A 136 -8.18 7.04 11.29
N TYR A 137 -8.27 6.75 9.98
CA TYR A 137 -8.69 7.74 9.01
C TYR A 137 -10.16 8.16 9.17
N GLU A 138 -11.06 7.24 9.52
CA GLU A 138 -12.46 7.57 9.79
C GLU A 138 -12.60 8.52 11.01
N ASP A 139 -11.91 8.24 12.12
CA ASP A 139 -11.92 9.16 13.28
C ASP A 139 -11.30 10.52 12.93
N TRP A 140 -10.21 10.54 12.16
CA TRP A 140 -9.59 11.77 11.67
C TRP A 140 -10.55 12.59 10.81
N LYS A 141 -11.24 11.92 9.87
CA LYS A 141 -12.22 12.55 8.99
C LYS A 141 -13.35 13.19 9.79
N GLN A 142 -13.89 12.46 10.78
CA GLN A 142 -14.94 12.96 11.65
C GLN A 142 -14.49 14.21 12.42
N VAL A 143 -13.32 14.20 13.05
CA VAL A 143 -12.79 15.38 13.77
C VAL A 143 -12.59 16.57 12.83
N LYS A 144 -12.17 16.33 11.59
CA LYS A 144 -11.92 17.38 10.61
C LYS A 144 -13.19 18.02 10.06
N GLU A 145 -14.24 17.20 9.82
CA GLU A 145 -15.51 17.63 9.21
C GLU A 145 -16.49 18.20 10.24
N GLU A 146 -16.55 17.62 11.45
CA GLU A 146 -17.55 17.93 12.46
C GLU A 146 -16.98 18.74 13.64
N GLY A 147 -15.66 18.72 13.85
CA GLY A 147 -15.00 19.35 15.00
C GLY A 147 -14.68 20.83 14.79
N PRO A 148 -14.59 21.62 15.90
CA PRO A 148 -14.06 22.96 15.89
C PRO A 148 -12.62 23.01 15.31
N ARG A 149 -12.21 24.15 14.74
CA ARG A 149 -10.88 24.32 14.10
C ARG A 149 -9.67 23.93 14.97
N GLY A 150 -9.80 23.99 16.30
CA GLY A 150 -8.73 23.60 17.25
C GLY A 150 -8.58 22.10 17.47
N ASP A 151 -9.61 21.33 17.19
CA ASP A 151 -9.66 19.88 17.51
C ASP A 151 -8.70 19.05 16.70
N VAL A 152 -8.43 19.43 15.47
CA VAL A 152 -7.46 18.76 14.59
C VAL A 152 -6.04 18.72 15.20
N ARG A 153 -5.56 19.84 15.75
CA ARG A 153 -4.24 19.90 16.39
C ARG A 153 -4.22 19.10 17.68
N ARG A 154 -5.27 19.22 18.49
CA ARG A 154 -5.44 18.47 19.72
C ARG A 154 -5.45 16.96 19.43
N PHE A 155 -6.26 16.51 18.48
CA PHE A 155 -6.34 15.12 18.05
C PHE A 155 -4.96 14.56 17.66
N CYS A 156 -4.22 15.29 16.82
CA CYS A 156 -2.89 14.85 16.42
C CYS A 156 -1.92 14.76 17.60
N LYS A 157 -1.92 15.74 18.50
CA LYS A 157 -1.08 15.75 19.70
C LYS A 157 -1.39 14.59 20.64
N GLU A 158 -2.67 14.38 20.96
CA GLU A 158 -3.13 13.32 21.86
C GLU A 158 -2.83 11.90 21.32
N HIS A 159 -2.81 11.74 20.01
CA HIS A 159 -2.60 10.45 19.38
C HIS A 159 -1.22 10.28 18.71
N HIS A 160 -0.27 11.19 18.97
CA HIS A 160 1.07 11.15 18.40
C HIS A 160 1.04 10.98 16.87
N LEU A 161 0.27 11.86 16.20
CA LEU A 161 0.15 11.92 14.75
C LEU A 161 0.82 13.20 14.22
N HIS A 162 1.42 13.11 13.05
CA HIS A 162 2.01 14.27 12.38
C HIS A 162 0.92 15.06 11.62
N PRO A 163 0.57 16.30 12.04
CA PRO A 163 -0.58 17.02 11.47
C PRO A 163 -0.50 17.22 9.95
N LEU A 164 0.71 17.59 9.46
CA LEU A 164 0.91 17.80 8.02
C LEU A 164 0.70 16.51 7.22
N ARG A 165 1.24 15.37 7.67
CA ARG A 165 1.07 14.09 6.99
C ARG A 165 -0.39 13.60 7.01
N MET A 166 -1.13 13.88 8.07
CA MET A 166 -2.57 13.60 8.12
C MET A 166 -3.34 14.46 7.12
N GLN A 167 -2.93 15.73 6.95
CA GLN A 167 -3.51 16.60 5.93
C GLN A 167 -3.14 16.13 4.52
N GLU A 168 -1.87 15.83 4.26
CA GLU A 168 -1.38 15.26 2.98
C GLU A 168 -2.13 13.98 2.61
N TRP A 169 -2.39 13.10 3.58
CA TRP A 169 -3.20 11.90 3.38
C TRP A 169 -4.60 12.22 2.87
N THR A 170 -5.26 13.21 3.49
CA THR A 170 -6.60 13.63 3.07
C THR A 170 -6.60 14.23 1.67
N ASP A 171 -5.61 15.08 1.38
CA ASP A 171 -5.52 15.78 0.11
C ASP A 171 -5.21 14.80 -1.04
N LEU A 172 -4.27 13.88 -0.82
CA LEU A 172 -3.94 12.86 -1.81
C LEU A 172 -5.12 11.90 -2.04
N ARG A 173 -5.81 11.46 -0.97
CA ARG A 173 -7.01 10.64 -1.11
C ARG A 173 -8.05 11.31 -1.99
N ARG A 174 -8.31 12.61 -1.78
CA ARG A 174 -9.25 13.38 -2.58
C ARG A 174 -8.82 13.50 -4.04
N GLN A 175 -7.52 13.72 -4.30
CA GLN A 175 -6.98 13.73 -5.66
C GLN A 175 -7.16 12.37 -6.35
N LEU A 176 -6.87 11.27 -5.66
CA LEU A 176 -7.07 9.91 -6.18
C LEU A 176 -8.55 9.62 -6.49
N GLU A 177 -9.47 10.10 -5.65
CA GLU A 177 -10.92 9.98 -5.89
C GLU A 177 -11.35 10.75 -7.14
N GLN A 178 -10.89 11.99 -7.31
CA GLN A 178 -11.17 12.77 -8.51
C GLN A 178 -10.64 12.09 -9.77
N MET A 179 -9.44 11.53 -9.73
CA MET A 179 -8.86 10.79 -10.87
C MET A 179 -9.63 9.51 -11.17
N ALA A 180 -10.02 8.73 -10.15
CA ALA A 180 -10.82 7.54 -10.33
C ALA A 180 -12.18 7.87 -10.98
N THR A 181 -12.82 8.96 -10.55
CA THR A 181 -14.08 9.43 -11.13
C THR A 181 -13.92 9.91 -12.58
N GLN A 182 -12.87 10.69 -12.86
CA GLN A 182 -12.67 11.28 -14.18
C GLN A 182 -12.14 10.27 -15.22
N ALA A 183 -11.06 9.53 -14.86
CA ALA A 183 -10.36 8.64 -15.79
C ALA A 183 -10.98 7.24 -15.88
N LEU A 184 -11.53 6.72 -14.76
CA LEU A 184 -12.07 5.36 -14.68
C LEU A 184 -13.60 5.32 -14.64
N LYS A 185 -14.28 6.48 -14.54
CA LYS A 185 -15.73 6.61 -14.40
C LYS A 185 -16.28 5.81 -13.20
N ALA A 186 -15.49 5.73 -12.12
CA ALA A 186 -15.81 4.98 -10.93
C ALA A 186 -16.22 5.90 -9.77
N THR A 187 -17.22 5.47 -9.01
CA THR A 187 -17.70 6.17 -7.82
C THR A 187 -17.40 5.32 -6.58
N PRO A 188 -16.87 5.92 -5.51
CA PRO A 188 -16.64 5.19 -4.26
C PRO A 188 -17.93 4.57 -3.71
N ASN A 189 -17.80 3.39 -3.12
CA ASN A 189 -18.90 2.71 -2.44
C ASN A 189 -19.41 3.53 -1.26
N ILE A 190 -20.74 3.52 -1.08
CA ILE A 190 -21.44 4.19 0.05
C ILE A 190 -21.36 3.28 1.29
N VAL A 191 -21.68 2.00 1.11
CA VAL A 191 -21.62 1.01 2.19
C VAL A 191 -20.16 0.62 2.43
N PRO A 192 -19.69 0.58 3.71
CA PRO A 192 -18.34 0.13 4.02
C PRO A 192 -18.05 -1.26 3.47
N ALA A 193 -16.89 -1.42 2.84
CA ALA A 193 -16.46 -2.70 2.33
C ALA A 193 -16.20 -3.70 3.47
N THR A 194 -16.44 -4.98 3.20
CA THR A 194 -16.13 -6.04 4.15
C THR A 194 -14.62 -6.19 4.33
N SER A 195 -14.20 -6.69 5.50
CA SER A 195 -12.79 -7.02 5.75
C SER A 195 -12.24 -7.98 4.69
N GLU A 196 -13.04 -8.92 4.23
CA GLU A 196 -12.68 -9.86 3.17
C GLU A 196 -12.42 -9.15 1.84
N SER A 197 -13.34 -8.31 1.36
CA SER A 197 -13.16 -7.52 0.13
C SER A 197 -11.87 -6.69 0.19
N ILE A 198 -11.62 -6.02 1.31
CA ILE A 198 -10.40 -5.22 1.53
C ILE A 198 -9.14 -6.08 1.39
N HIS A 199 -9.08 -7.26 2.06
CA HIS A 199 -7.89 -8.10 2.03
C HIS A 199 -7.68 -8.78 0.67
N ARG A 200 -8.75 -9.12 -0.05
CA ARG A 200 -8.65 -9.60 -1.44
C ARG A 200 -8.07 -8.54 -2.37
N CYS A 201 -8.48 -7.29 -2.25
CA CYS A 201 -7.85 -6.18 -2.99
C CYS A 201 -6.35 -6.04 -2.65
N LEU A 202 -5.98 -6.12 -1.36
CA LEU A 202 -4.58 -6.04 -0.94
C LEU A 202 -3.72 -7.14 -1.53
N LEU A 203 -4.26 -8.37 -1.62
CA LEU A 203 -3.54 -9.51 -2.19
C LEU A 203 -3.19 -9.30 -3.66
N THR A 204 -4.07 -8.72 -4.49
CA THR A 204 -3.75 -8.47 -5.91
C THR A 204 -2.60 -7.48 -6.11
N ALA A 205 -2.38 -6.58 -5.16
CA ALA A 205 -1.32 -5.58 -5.23
C ALA A 205 -0.01 -6.04 -4.57
N PHE A 206 -0.09 -6.92 -3.57
CA PHE A 206 1.03 -7.32 -2.71
C PHE A 206 1.25 -8.83 -2.66
N LEU A 207 0.84 -9.56 -3.70
CA LEU A 207 0.98 -11.02 -3.76
C LEU A 207 2.45 -11.46 -3.57
N GLY A 208 3.40 -10.68 -4.09
CA GLY A 208 4.84 -10.90 -3.89
C GLY A 208 5.31 -10.83 -2.43
N ASN A 209 4.53 -10.24 -1.54
CA ASN A 209 4.86 -10.01 -0.13
C ASN A 209 4.06 -10.94 0.83
N ILE A 210 3.54 -12.06 0.35
CA ILE A 210 2.90 -13.05 1.22
C ILE A 210 3.94 -13.81 2.04
N GLY A 211 3.53 -14.28 3.21
CA GLY A 211 4.35 -15.12 4.07
C GLY A 211 3.54 -16.22 4.76
N ARG A 212 4.10 -17.43 4.74
CA ARG A 212 3.61 -18.54 5.55
C ARG A 212 4.46 -18.67 6.81
N LEU A 213 3.83 -18.83 7.95
CA LEU A 213 4.53 -19.07 9.21
C LEU A 213 5.40 -20.33 9.08
N ASP A 214 6.71 -20.18 9.26
CA ASP A 214 7.70 -21.26 9.23
C ASP A 214 7.98 -21.74 10.66
N LYS A 215 8.32 -20.81 11.52
CA LYS A 215 8.47 -21.01 12.97
C LYS A 215 8.05 -19.74 13.72
N ARG A 216 7.94 -19.83 15.03
CA ARG A 216 7.51 -18.69 15.85
C ARG A 216 8.27 -17.42 15.51
N GLY A 217 7.53 -16.39 15.10
CA GLY A 217 8.06 -15.07 14.74
C GLY A 217 8.83 -15.01 13.42
N GLU A 218 8.84 -16.06 12.59
CA GLU A 218 9.50 -16.07 11.29
C GLU A 218 8.56 -16.60 10.21
N TYR A 219 8.50 -15.89 9.10
CA TYR A 219 7.70 -16.21 7.93
C TYR A 219 8.59 -16.54 6.75
N ARG A 220 8.14 -17.49 5.94
CA ARG A 220 8.71 -17.85 4.66
C ARG A 220 7.87 -17.24 3.55
N GLY A 221 8.44 -16.31 2.81
CA GLY A 221 7.84 -15.67 1.65
C GLY A 221 8.16 -16.39 0.34
N ILE A 222 7.90 -15.68 -0.77
CA ILE A 222 8.24 -16.16 -2.11
C ILE A 222 9.77 -16.33 -2.23
N ARG A 223 10.21 -17.35 -3.00
CA ARG A 223 11.64 -17.70 -3.21
C ARG A 223 12.39 -17.97 -1.91
N ASP A 224 11.70 -18.55 -0.93
CA ASP A 224 12.27 -18.87 0.40
C ASP A 224 12.80 -17.67 1.19
N ALA A 225 12.44 -16.46 0.80
CA ALA A 225 12.82 -15.26 1.52
C ALA A 225 12.21 -15.28 2.94
N LYS A 226 13.08 -15.23 3.97
CA LYS A 226 12.65 -15.22 5.36
C LYS A 226 12.49 -13.80 5.86
N PHE A 227 11.40 -13.52 6.56
CA PHE A 227 11.15 -12.23 7.20
C PHE A 227 10.33 -12.40 8.48
N ALA A 228 10.26 -11.33 9.29
CA ALA A 228 9.45 -11.28 10.50
C ALA A 228 8.48 -10.10 10.44
N ILE A 229 7.39 -10.19 11.19
CA ILE A 229 6.47 -9.06 11.36
C ILE A 229 7.15 -7.97 12.16
N PHE A 230 7.10 -6.72 11.67
CA PHE A 230 7.68 -5.58 12.37
C PHE A 230 6.97 -5.33 13.71
N PRO A 231 7.71 -4.93 14.78
CA PRO A 231 7.15 -4.82 16.14
C PRO A 231 6.01 -3.84 16.34
N ASP A 232 5.78 -2.90 15.41
CA ASP A 232 4.66 -1.95 15.50
C ASP A 232 3.34 -2.48 14.94
N SER A 233 3.37 -3.63 14.27
CA SER A 233 2.19 -4.29 13.75
C SER A 233 1.24 -4.78 14.85
N GLY A 234 -0.04 -4.70 14.60
CA GLY A 234 -1.07 -5.34 15.43
C GLY A 234 -0.95 -6.87 15.48
N LEU A 235 -0.27 -7.45 14.50
CA LEU A 235 -0.04 -8.89 14.36
C LEU A 235 1.23 -9.39 15.07
N PHE A 236 2.08 -8.49 15.56
CA PHE A 236 3.35 -8.86 16.19
C PHE A 236 3.13 -9.85 17.36
N LYS A 237 3.87 -10.96 17.38
CA LYS A 237 3.75 -12.07 18.34
C LYS A 237 2.40 -12.81 18.32
N LYS A 238 1.57 -12.62 17.29
CA LYS A 238 0.30 -13.36 17.11
C LYS A 238 0.46 -14.60 16.22
N ASP A 239 1.52 -14.64 15.43
CA ASP A 239 1.92 -15.74 14.57
C ASP A 239 0.77 -16.32 13.71
N PRO A 240 -0.02 -15.50 12.98
CA PRO A 240 -1.03 -16.04 12.07
C PRO A 240 -0.37 -16.89 10.96
N LYS A 241 -1.04 -17.95 10.54
CA LYS A 241 -0.50 -18.95 9.60
C LYS A 241 -0.10 -18.34 8.26
N TRP A 242 -0.89 -17.38 7.74
CA TRP A 242 -0.63 -16.67 6.49
C TRP A 242 -0.81 -15.17 6.67
N ILE A 243 0.10 -14.42 6.08
CA ILE A 243 0.08 -12.96 6.09
C ILE A 243 0.38 -12.39 4.70
N VAL A 244 -0.06 -11.17 4.48
CA VAL A 244 0.43 -10.28 3.43
C VAL A 244 1.01 -9.02 4.08
N ALA A 245 2.10 -8.49 3.53
CA ALA A 245 2.73 -7.24 3.96
C ALA A 245 2.68 -6.20 2.83
N ALA A 246 2.50 -4.92 3.14
CA ALA A 246 2.61 -3.86 2.14
C ALA A 246 4.04 -3.76 1.59
N GLU A 247 5.04 -3.96 2.46
CA GLU A 247 6.45 -3.94 2.08
C GLU A 247 7.27 -4.91 2.92
N ILE A 248 8.39 -5.39 2.35
CA ILE A 248 9.42 -6.12 3.06
C ILE A 248 10.69 -5.27 3.02
N VAL A 249 11.13 -4.80 4.19
CA VAL A 249 12.28 -3.91 4.34
C VAL A 249 13.46 -4.70 4.91
N GLU A 250 14.62 -4.59 4.30
CA GLU A 250 15.86 -5.20 4.78
C GLU A 250 16.70 -4.20 5.59
N THR A 251 17.04 -4.59 6.82
CA THR A 251 17.95 -3.87 7.71
C THR A 251 18.97 -4.89 8.23
N SER A 252 19.11 -5.07 9.55
CA SER A 252 19.85 -6.20 10.14
C SER A 252 19.15 -7.55 9.88
N ARG A 253 17.85 -7.52 9.62
CA ARG A 253 17.00 -8.64 9.14
C ARG A 253 15.89 -8.08 8.27
N ARG A 254 15.14 -8.96 7.60
CA ARG A 254 13.96 -8.56 6.80
C ARG A 254 12.73 -8.44 7.69
N TRP A 255 11.99 -7.35 7.48
CA TRP A 255 10.79 -7.03 8.23
C TRP A 255 9.61 -6.79 7.29
N GLY A 256 8.51 -7.53 7.50
CA GLY A 256 7.22 -7.20 6.90
C GLY A 256 6.56 -6.05 7.66
N ARG A 257 6.23 -4.98 6.97
CA ARG A 257 5.55 -3.80 7.53
C ARG A 257 4.14 -3.69 6.98
N LEU A 258 3.23 -3.20 7.81
CA LEU A 258 1.80 -3.11 7.50
C LEU A 258 1.26 -4.47 7.06
N CYS A 259 1.14 -5.37 8.03
CA CYS A 259 0.74 -6.75 7.79
C CYS A 259 -0.76 -6.97 7.99
N ALA A 260 -1.30 -7.94 7.27
CA ALA A 260 -2.64 -8.47 7.51
C ALA A 260 -2.63 -10.00 7.48
N LYS A 261 -3.46 -10.62 8.33
CA LYS A 261 -3.79 -12.05 8.25
C LYS A 261 -4.64 -12.28 7.01
N VAL A 262 -4.30 -13.31 6.23
CA VAL A 262 -5.05 -13.71 5.03
C VAL A 262 -5.38 -15.20 5.05
N GLN A 263 -6.31 -15.61 4.20
CA GLN A 263 -6.70 -17.00 4.04
C GLN A 263 -6.06 -17.62 2.79
N PRO A 264 -5.71 -18.91 2.80
CA PRO A 264 -5.14 -19.59 1.63
C PRO A 264 -5.99 -19.47 0.37
N SER A 265 -7.31 -19.61 0.48
CA SER A 265 -8.23 -19.49 -0.65
C SER A 265 -8.19 -18.12 -1.33
N TRP A 266 -7.96 -17.06 -0.56
CA TRP A 266 -7.83 -15.71 -1.13
C TRP A 266 -6.48 -15.53 -1.87
N ILE A 267 -5.43 -16.20 -1.38
CA ILE A 267 -4.11 -16.20 -2.03
C ILE A 267 -4.19 -16.94 -3.36
N GLU A 268 -4.84 -18.12 -3.37
CA GLU A 268 -5.03 -18.94 -4.57
C GLU A 268 -5.82 -18.18 -5.64
N GLU A 269 -6.90 -17.49 -5.27
CA GLU A 269 -7.67 -16.63 -6.17
C GLU A 269 -6.81 -15.50 -6.75
N ALA A 270 -6.12 -14.74 -5.90
CA ALA A 270 -5.27 -13.63 -6.35
C ALA A 270 -4.08 -14.08 -7.22
N ALA A 271 -3.66 -15.34 -7.13
CA ALA A 271 -2.60 -15.92 -7.96
C ALA A 271 -3.11 -16.44 -9.31
N ALA A 272 -4.42 -16.65 -9.44
CA ALA A 272 -5.06 -17.08 -10.69
C ALA A 272 -5.43 -15.93 -11.63
N ASP A 273 -5.60 -14.71 -11.08
CA ASP A 273 -5.88 -13.46 -11.79
C ASP A 273 -4.61 -12.87 -12.44
#